data_2f12feb8366466db1599cb03c89ee596
#
_entry.id   2f12feb8366466db1599cb03c89ee596
#
_cell.length_a   1.000
_cell.length_b   1.000
_cell.length_c   1.000
_cell.angle_alpha   90.00
_cell.angle_beta   90.00
_cell.angle_gamma   90.00
#
_symmetry.space_group_name_H-M   'P 1'
#
loop_
_entity.id
_entity.type
_entity.pdbx_description
1 polymer ?
#
loop_
_entity_poly.entity_id
_entity_poly.type
_entity_poly.pdbx_seq_one_letter_code
_entity_poly.pdbx_strand_id
1 'polypeptide(L)'
;MTKVKVDIFSGFLGAGKTTLIRKLIKEAYDEKLVLIENEFGEIGIDGGFLKDTGVQINEMNSGCICCTLVGDFKTALRQVIDQYKPERILIEPSGVGKLSDVIIAVQDAGIEELELNGFTTVVDAKLCKMYMANFGEFYENQIEHASSVILSHTKGLSDDKLKECVDIIRKHNDHASIVTTDWDELTGSQILETMEQKKTLSAELDRLREEAYEHEHEHEHEHHHHEHHHHEHDEHEHHHHDHDEHEHGHHHEHEHGHHHADEVFSDIGEETANKYTVEQIENALQALQDEEKCGQILRAKGIVEGTDGQWIHFDYIPGEPEVRRGDAETTGMICVIGVDIKEDTVRGLFNL
;
A
#
# COMPACT_ATOMS: atom_id res chain seq x y z
N MET A 1 14.16 -26.13 -12.76
CA MET A 1 13.39 -25.11 -13.49
C MET A 1 13.87 -23.75 -12.98
N THR A 2 13.98 -22.76 -13.84
CA THR A 2 14.28 -21.37 -13.41
C THR A 2 13.07 -20.87 -12.63
N LYS A 3 13.29 -20.32 -11.44
CA LYS A 3 12.19 -19.76 -10.64
C LYS A 3 11.76 -18.42 -11.23
N VAL A 4 10.48 -18.08 -11.05
CA VAL A 4 9.91 -16.79 -11.41
C VAL A 4 10.21 -15.81 -10.29
N LYS A 5 10.95 -14.75 -10.58
CA LYS A 5 11.28 -13.70 -9.61
C LYS A 5 10.04 -12.87 -9.28
N VAL A 6 9.86 -12.50 -8.02
CA VAL A 6 8.81 -11.60 -7.56
C VAL A 6 9.43 -10.38 -6.91
N ASP A 7 9.16 -9.21 -7.45
CA ASP A 7 9.52 -7.91 -6.88
C ASP A 7 8.27 -7.17 -6.42
N ILE A 8 8.29 -6.66 -5.19
CA ILE A 8 7.19 -5.89 -4.60
C ILE A 8 7.61 -4.41 -4.53
N PHE A 9 6.78 -3.53 -5.11
CA PHE A 9 6.98 -2.09 -5.12
C PHE A 9 5.98 -1.39 -4.22
N SER A 10 6.32 -1.23 -2.96
CA SER A 10 5.53 -0.53 -1.97
C SER A 10 5.86 0.97 -1.93
N GLY A 11 5.13 1.70 -1.14
CA GLY A 11 5.29 3.13 -0.90
C GLY A 11 3.95 3.83 -0.83
N PHE A 12 3.89 4.92 -0.09
CA PHE A 12 2.64 5.62 0.19
C PHE A 12 2.02 6.24 -1.06
N LEU A 13 0.79 6.75 -0.92
CA LEU A 13 0.05 7.39 -2.01
C LEU A 13 0.87 8.55 -2.60
N GLY A 14 0.96 8.61 -3.93
CA GLY A 14 1.69 9.67 -4.63
C GLY A 14 3.22 9.58 -4.59
N ALA A 15 3.80 8.60 -3.90
CA ALA A 15 5.27 8.48 -3.78
C ALA A 15 5.99 8.24 -5.12
N GLY A 16 5.29 7.88 -6.20
CA GLY A 16 5.87 7.68 -7.52
C GLY A 16 6.18 6.23 -7.88
N LYS A 17 5.52 5.24 -7.23
CA LYS A 17 5.69 3.81 -7.51
C LYS A 17 5.58 3.47 -9.00
N THR A 18 4.44 3.78 -9.60
CA THR A 18 4.16 3.54 -11.02
C THR A 18 5.20 4.21 -11.94
N THR A 19 5.68 5.41 -11.58
CA THR A 19 6.73 6.12 -12.31
C THR A 19 8.06 5.37 -12.28
N LEU A 20 8.45 4.87 -11.10
CA LEU A 20 9.66 4.06 -10.93
C LEU A 20 9.55 2.74 -11.71
N ILE A 21 8.44 2.02 -11.57
CA ILE A 21 8.18 0.76 -12.29
C ILE A 21 8.31 0.98 -13.80
N ARG A 22 7.69 2.04 -14.33
CA ARG A 22 7.78 2.38 -15.75
C ARG A 22 9.21 2.63 -16.21
N LYS A 23 10.01 3.36 -15.41
CA LYS A 23 11.42 3.59 -15.70
C LYS A 23 12.21 2.28 -15.75
N LEU A 24 12.00 1.39 -14.76
CA LEU A 24 12.68 0.09 -14.69
C LEU A 24 12.28 -0.81 -15.86
N ILE A 25 11.00 -0.87 -16.21
CA ILE A 25 10.50 -1.63 -17.37
C ILE A 25 11.18 -1.17 -18.65
N LYS A 26 11.35 0.13 -18.82
CA LYS A 26 11.92 0.70 -20.03
C LYS A 26 13.44 0.55 -20.13
N GLU A 27 14.15 0.59 -18.97
CA GLU A 27 15.60 0.79 -18.95
C GLU A 27 16.41 -0.38 -18.36
N ALA A 28 15.74 -1.30 -17.64
CA ALA A 28 16.45 -2.30 -16.84
C ALA A 28 16.00 -3.74 -17.04
N TYR A 29 14.73 -3.97 -17.32
CA TYR A 29 14.19 -5.32 -17.46
C TYR A 29 14.20 -5.77 -18.93
N ASP A 30 14.93 -6.85 -19.21
CA ASP A 30 14.91 -7.53 -20.53
C ASP A 30 14.12 -8.85 -20.48
N GLU A 31 13.57 -9.21 -19.32
CA GLU A 31 12.87 -10.46 -19.04
C GLU A 31 11.39 -10.35 -19.41
N LYS A 32 10.73 -11.50 -19.54
CA LYS A 32 9.27 -11.53 -19.72
C LYS A 32 8.55 -11.18 -18.45
N LEU A 33 7.92 -10.01 -18.40
CA LEU A 33 7.32 -9.41 -17.23
C LEU A 33 5.80 -9.54 -17.23
N VAL A 34 5.24 -9.69 -16.03
CA VAL A 34 3.84 -9.38 -15.72
C VAL A 34 3.82 -8.42 -14.54
N LEU A 35 3.02 -7.36 -14.64
CA LEU A 35 2.74 -6.42 -13.56
C LEU A 35 1.35 -6.74 -12.98
N ILE A 36 1.30 -6.88 -11.67
CA ILE A 36 0.06 -7.00 -10.88
C ILE A 36 -0.10 -5.69 -10.12
N GLU A 37 -1.10 -4.92 -10.48
CA GLU A 37 -1.46 -3.68 -9.80
C GLU A 37 -2.66 -3.92 -8.89
N ASN A 38 -2.60 -3.40 -7.66
CA ASN A 38 -3.71 -3.38 -6.73
C ASN A 38 -3.85 -1.94 -6.21
N GLU A 39 -4.88 -1.25 -6.68
CA GLU A 39 -5.20 0.09 -6.20
C GLU A 39 -6.29 0.05 -5.13
N PHE A 40 -6.20 0.99 -4.19
CA PHE A 40 -7.26 1.28 -3.23
C PHE A 40 -8.33 2.10 -3.94
N GLY A 41 -9.58 1.59 -3.98
CA GLY A 41 -10.69 2.19 -4.70
C GLY A 41 -11.26 1.28 -5.79
N GLU A 42 -12.52 1.49 -6.16
CA GLU A 42 -13.23 0.62 -7.10
C GLU A 42 -12.84 0.85 -8.58
N ILE A 43 -12.05 1.89 -8.90
CA ILE A 43 -11.75 2.30 -10.28
C ILE A 43 -10.24 2.34 -10.50
N GLY A 44 -9.71 1.37 -11.26
CA GLY A 44 -8.31 1.32 -11.68
C GLY A 44 -8.01 2.36 -12.78
N ILE A 45 -7.35 3.46 -12.42
CA ILE A 45 -6.95 4.52 -13.37
C ILE A 45 -5.53 4.28 -13.91
N ASP A 46 -4.66 3.61 -13.15
CA ASP A 46 -3.23 3.48 -13.49
C ASP A 46 -2.93 2.52 -14.64
N GLY A 47 -3.76 1.49 -14.86
CA GLY A 47 -3.60 0.56 -15.99
C GLY A 47 -3.54 1.23 -17.37
N GLY A 48 -4.17 2.39 -17.53
CA GLY A 48 -4.09 3.21 -18.74
C GLY A 48 -2.69 3.75 -19.02
N PHE A 49 -1.91 4.07 -17.98
CA PHE A 49 -0.59 4.71 -18.12
C PHE A 49 0.54 3.74 -18.53
N LEU A 50 0.34 2.43 -18.37
CA LEU A 50 1.35 1.40 -18.66
C LEU A 50 1.10 0.64 -19.98
N LYS A 51 -0.06 0.84 -20.62
CA LYS A 51 -0.44 0.14 -21.88
C LYS A 51 0.59 0.24 -23.00
N ASP A 52 1.35 1.33 -23.03
CA ASP A 52 2.32 1.58 -24.11
C ASP A 52 3.66 0.84 -23.94
N THR A 53 3.88 0.17 -22.80
CA THR A 53 5.17 -0.49 -22.50
C THR A 53 5.32 -1.90 -23.07
N GLY A 54 4.22 -2.50 -23.57
CA GLY A 54 4.19 -3.89 -24.06
C GLY A 54 4.22 -4.95 -22.98
N VAL A 55 4.19 -4.57 -21.70
CA VAL A 55 4.10 -5.46 -20.53
C VAL A 55 2.66 -5.92 -20.37
N GLN A 56 2.47 -7.18 -19.96
CA GLN A 56 1.14 -7.68 -19.60
C GLN A 56 0.76 -7.12 -18.23
N ILE A 57 -0.31 -6.33 -18.18
CA ILE A 57 -0.85 -5.74 -16.95
C ILE A 57 -2.03 -6.58 -16.51
N ASN A 58 -2.05 -6.97 -15.25
CA ASN A 58 -3.14 -7.70 -14.64
C ASN A 58 -3.67 -6.87 -13.46
N GLU A 59 -4.75 -6.16 -13.68
CA GLU A 59 -5.40 -5.33 -12.66
C GLU A 59 -6.25 -6.23 -11.76
N MET A 60 -6.07 -6.13 -10.45
CA MET A 60 -6.89 -6.81 -9.45
C MET A 60 -7.85 -5.80 -8.81
N ASN A 61 -9.08 -5.75 -9.32
CA ASN A 61 -10.10 -4.76 -8.91
C ASN A 61 -10.92 -5.18 -7.66
N SER A 62 -10.48 -6.19 -6.90
CA SER A 62 -11.28 -6.77 -5.81
C SER A 62 -10.64 -6.52 -4.45
N GLY A 63 -10.62 -5.28 -3.97
CA GLY A 63 -10.12 -4.94 -2.64
C GLY A 63 -8.59 -4.98 -2.49
N CYS A 64 -8.08 -4.60 -1.32
CA CYS A 64 -6.66 -4.68 -0.99
C CYS A 64 -6.16 -6.13 -1.07
N ILE A 65 -4.93 -6.38 -1.56
CA ILE A 65 -4.30 -7.72 -1.49
C ILE A 65 -4.28 -8.24 -0.05
N CYS A 66 -4.11 -7.35 0.92
CA CYS A 66 -4.17 -7.65 2.34
C CYS A 66 -5.59 -8.01 2.85
N CYS A 67 -6.65 -7.52 2.18
CA CYS A 67 -8.05 -7.79 2.57
C CYS A 67 -8.67 -8.94 1.78
N THR A 68 -8.09 -9.31 0.63
CA THR A 68 -8.54 -10.46 -0.16
C THR A 68 -8.06 -11.75 0.52
N LEU A 69 -8.95 -12.68 0.77
CA LEU A 69 -8.61 -14.00 1.33
C LEU A 69 -7.40 -14.59 0.58
N VAL A 70 -6.37 -15.02 1.31
CA VAL A 70 -5.11 -15.61 0.80
C VAL A 70 -5.33 -16.61 -0.34
N GLY A 71 -6.49 -17.29 -0.34
CA GLY A 71 -6.89 -18.22 -1.40
C GLY A 71 -7.10 -17.60 -2.77
N ASP A 72 -7.65 -16.40 -2.84
CA ASP A 72 -7.91 -15.69 -4.11
C ASP A 72 -6.61 -15.16 -4.71
N PHE A 73 -5.71 -14.62 -3.87
CA PHE A 73 -4.40 -14.16 -4.31
C PHE A 73 -3.51 -15.30 -4.84
N LYS A 74 -3.47 -16.44 -4.13
CA LYS A 74 -2.80 -17.66 -4.61
C LYS A 74 -3.34 -18.11 -5.98
N THR A 75 -4.66 -18.10 -6.15
CA THR A 75 -5.31 -18.47 -7.39
C THR A 75 -4.94 -17.51 -8.52
N ALA A 76 -4.91 -16.20 -8.26
CA ALA A 76 -4.52 -15.18 -9.22
C ALA A 76 -3.04 -15.33 -9.63
N LEU A 77 -2.12 -15.53 -8.68
CA LEU A 77 -0.71 -15.79 -8.98
C LEU A 77 -0.52 -17.05 -9.83
N ARG A 78 -1.25 -18.13 -9.52
CA ARG A 78 -1.18 -19.37 -10.30
C ARG A 78 -1.70 -19.14 -11.73
N GLN A 79 -2.81 -18.44 -11.91
CA GLN A 79 -3.35 -18.09 -13.24
C GLN A 79 -2.34 -17.27 -14.05
N VAL A 80 -1.70 -16.27 -13.43
CA VAL A 80 -0.67 -15.46 -14.09
C VAL A 80 0.50 -16.31 -14.56
N ILE A 81 1.00 -17.21 -13.72
CA ILE A 81 2.11 -18.12 -14.08
C ILE A 81 1.71 -19.06 -15.23
N ASP A 82 0.55 -19.68 -15.14
CA ASP A 82 0.09 -20.68 -16.13
C ASP A 82 -0.22 -20.03 -17.48
N GLN A 83 -0.85 -18.84 -17.47
CA GLN A 83 -1.28 -18.15 -18.68
C GLN A 83 -0.15 -17.44 -19.40
N TYR A 84 0.67 -16.70 -18.63
CA TYR A 84 1.68 -15.81 -19.21
C TYR A 84 3.09 -16.41 -19.20
N LYS A 85 3.37 -17.37 -18.32
CA LYS A 85 4.71 -17.99 -18.13
C LYS A 85 5.79 -16.91 -18.04
N PRO A 86 5.68 -15.98 -17.05
CA PRO A 86 6.62 -14.90 -16.90
C PRO A 86 7.95 -15.42 -16.35
N GLU A 87 9.00 -14.64 -16.54
CA GLU A 87 10.29 -14.82 -15.86
C GLU A 87 10.35 -13.99 -14.58
N ARG A 88 9.52 -12.90 -14.55
CA ARG A 88 9.42 -11.99 -13.40
C ARG A 88 7.99 -11.47 -13.24
N ILE A 89 7.55 -11.34 -12.01
CA ILE A 89 6.30 -10.70 -11.62
C ILE A 89 6.63 -9.47 -10.79
N LEU A 90 6.11 -8.32 -11.20
CA LEU A 90 6.14 -7.09 -10.41
C LEU A 90 4.79 -6.95 -9.72
N ILE A 91 4.80 -6.67 -8.42
CA ILE A 91 3.58 -6.44 -7.64
C ILE A 91 3.62 -5.00 -7.12
N GLU A 92 2.64 -4.19 -7.53
CA GLU A 92 2.40 -2.86 -6.98
C GLU A 92 1.16 -2.92 -6.09
N PRO A 93 1.31 -3.05 -4.75
CA PRO A 93 0.18 -3.01 -3.84
C PRO A 93 -0.37 -1.59 -3.69
N SER A 94 -1.55 -1.49 -3.09
CA SER A 94 -2.15 -0.20 -2.71
C SER A 94 -1.18 0.66 -1.90
N GLY A 95 -1.19 1.97 -2.15
CA GLY A 95 -0.35 2.93 -1.43
C GLY A 95 -0.64 3.04 0.07
N VAL A 96 -1.75 2.49 0.55
CA VAL A 96 -2.11 2.42 1.98
C VAL A 96 -1.96 1.01 2.55
N GLY A 97 -1.54 0.02 1.75
CA GLY A 97 -1.32 -1.35 2.21
C GLY A 97 -0.02 -1.50 3.01
N LYS A 98 -0.01 -2.45 3.94
CA LYS A 98 1.21 -2.88 4.65
C LYS A 98 2.05 -3.75 3.73
N LEU A 99 3.36 -3.50 3.68
CA LEU A 99 4.29 -4.28 2.86
C LEU A 99 4.43 -5.71 3.40
N SER A 100 4.46 -5.87 4.72
CA SER A 100 4.51 -7.19 5.38
C SER A 100 3.40 -8.11 4.91
N ASP A 101 2.15 -7.61 4.82
CA ASP A 101 1.00 -8.41 4.43
C ASP A 101 1.15 -8.98 3.01
N VAL A 102 1.70 -8.18 2.11
CA VAL A 102 1.93 -8.60 0.72
C VAL A 102 3.05 -9.65 0.64
N ILE A 103 4.14 -9.46 1.40
CA ILE A 103 5.24 -10.42 1.47
C ILE A 103 4.72 -11.77 1.99
N ILE A 104 3.98 -11.74 3.11
CA ILE A 104 3.37 -12.94 3.71
C ILE A 104 2.40 -13.60 2.72
N ALA A 105 1.52 -12.85 2.06
CA ALA A 105 0.58 -13.40 1.09
C ALA A 105 1.28 -14.13 -0.08
N VAL A 106 2.42 -13.62 -0.57
CA VAL A 106 3.22 -14.31 -1.59
C VAL A 106 3.87 -15.57 -1.03
N GLN A 107 4.37 -15.56 0.21
CA GLN A 107 4.96 -16.74 0.86
C GLN A 107 3.92 -17.83 1.10
N ASP A 108 2.75 -17.46 1.65
CA ASP A 108 1.66 -18.37 2.00
C ASP A 108 0.96 -18.94 0.77
N ALA A 109 1.11 -18.31 -0.40
CA ALA A 109 0.68 -18.91 -1.65
C ALA A 109 1.33 -20.28 -1.89
N GLY A 110 2.52 -20.53 -1.33
CA GLY A 110 3.21 -21.83 -1.36
C GLY A 110 3.44 -22.34 -2.79
N ILE A 111 3.76 -21.43 -3.72
CA ILE A 111 4.04 -21.75 -5.13
C ILE A 111 5.54 -21.94 -5.28
N GLU A 112 5.98 -23.20 -5.44
CA GLU A 112 7.40 -23.56 -5.50
C GLU A 112 8.18 -22.89 -6.64
N GLU A 113 7.50 -22.51 -7.70
CA GLU A 113 8.07 -21.84 -8.86
C GLU A 113 8.42 -20.37 -8.61
N LEU A 114 7.89 -19.74 -7.54
CA LEU A 114 8.16 -18.35 -7.18
C LEU A 114 9.41 -18.22 -6.32
N GLU A 115 10.10 -17.10 -6.48
CA GLU A 115 11.20 -16.65 -5.63
C GLU A 115 11.05 -15.16 -5.36
N LEU A 116 10.86 -14.79 -4.09
CA LEU A 116 10.89 -13.39 -3.67
C LEU A 116 12.30 -12.82 -3.94
N ASN A 117 12.36 -11.72 -4.72
CA ASN A 117 13.61 -11.16 -5.21
C ASN A 117 13.91 -9.75 -4.69
N GLY A 118 12.89 -8.94 -4.38
CA GLY A 118 13.09 -7.59 -3.85
C GLY A 118 11.81 -7.01 -3.24
N PHE A 119 11.98 -6.22 -2.15
CA PHE A 119 10.94 -5.46 -1.47
C PHE A 119 11.38 -4.00 -1.47
N THR A 120 10.85 -3.22 -2.40
CA THR A 120 11.25 -1.84 -2.59
C THR A 120 10.16 -0.91 -2.13
N THR A 121 10.50 0.03 -1.24
CA THR A 121 9.59 1.09 -0.83
C THR A 121 10.02 2.42 -1.46
N VAL A 122 9.09 3.04 -2.20
CA VAL A 122 9.28 4.39 -2.74
C VAL A 122 8.82 5.40 -1.70
N VAL A 123 9.69 6.31 -1.32
CA VAL A 123 9.45 7.31 -0.28
C VAL A 123 9.55 8.71 -0.88
N ASP A 124 8.47 9.49 -0.78
CA ASP A 124 8.49 10.91 -1.09
C ASP A 124 9.33 11.66 -0.06
N ALA A 125 10.49 12.17 -0.47
CA ALA A 125 11.42 12.83 0.43
C ALA A 125 10.91 14.16 1.00
N LYS A 126 9.93 14.81 0.33
CA LYS A 126 9.31 16.05 0.81
C LYS A 126 8.28 15.79 1.89
N LEU A 127 7.53 14.68 1.77
CA LEU A 127 6.37 14.35 2.59
C LEU A 127 6.67 13.31 3.68
N CYS A 128 7.87 12.69 3.67
CA CYS A 128 8.27 11.63 4.58
C CYS A 128 7.95 11.93 6.06
N LYS A 129 8.35 13.10 6.55
CA LYS A 129 8.11 13.51 7.95
C LYS A 129 6.63 13.64 8.28
N MET A 130 5.85 14.20 7.36
CA MET A 130 4.40 14.37 7.54
C MET A 130 3.69 13.03 7.53
N TYR A 131 4.01 12.15 6.60
CA TYR A 131 3.39 10.83 6.53
C TYR A 131 3.76 9.95 7.72
N MET A 132 5.01 10.00 8.18
CA MET A 132 5.42 9.28 9.39
C MET A 132 4.65 9.75 10.62
N ALA A 133 4.38 11.06 10.74
CA ALA A 133 3.66 11.61 11.90
C ALA A 133 2.15 11.29 11.88
N ASN A 134 1.54 11.20 10.71
CA ASN A 134 0.09 11.09 10.57
C ASN A 134 -0.39 9.66 10.30
N PHE A 135 0.44 8.83 9.67
CA PHE A 135 0.08 7.49 9.17
C PHE A 135 1.11 6.43 9.58
N GLY A 136 1.70 6.60 10.79
CA GLY A 136 2.82 5.79 11.29
C GLY A 136 2.63 4.29 11.05
N GLU A 137 1.49 3.72 11.43
CA GLU A 137 1.24 2.29 11.31
C GLU A 137 1.47 1.73 9.90
N PHE A 138 0.93 2.38 8.88
CA PHE A 138 1.05 1.92 7.48
C PHE A 138 2.36 2.37 6.86
N TYR A 139 2.72 3.64 7.05
CA TYR A 139 3.92 4.21 6.48
C TYR A 139 5.20 3.63 7.07
N GLU A 140 5.21 3.42 8.39
CA GLU A 140 6.29 2.77 9.12
C GLU A 140 6.50 1.33 8.62
N ASN A 141 5.42 0.53 8.55
CA ASN A 141 5.47 -0.84 8.05
C ASN A 141 6.06 -0.93 6.63
N GLN A 142 5.69 0.00 5.73
CA GLN A 142 6.25 0.03 4.38
C GLN A 142 7.76 0.30 4.36
N ILE A 143 8.27 1.11 5.28
CA ILE A 143 9.69 1.42 5.41
C ILE A 143 10.42 0.28 6.12
N GLU A 144 9.86 -0.21 7.21
CA GLU A 144 10.44 -1.21 8.09
C GLU A 144 10.75 -2.51 7.37
N HIS A 145 9.81 -2.99 6.53
CA HIS A 145 9.93 -4.26 5.81
C HIS A 145 10.59 -4.13 4.42
N ALA A 146 11.10 -2.96 4.06
CA ALA A 146 11.78 -2.76 2.79
C ALA A 146 13.20 -3.35 2.79
N SER A 147 13.56 -4.11 1.75
CA SER A 147 14.96 -4.46 1.47
C SER A 147 15.72 -3.31 0.80
N SER A 148 14.98 -2.42 0.12
CA SER A 148 15.52 -1.20 -0.47
C SER A 148 14.51 -0.05 -0.39
N VAL A 149 15.01 1.17 -0.22
CA VAL A 149 14.22 2.39 -0.22
C VAL A 149 14.71 3.32 -1.32
N ILE A 150 13.81 3.76 -2.18
CA ILE A 150 14.12 4.68 -3.27
C ILE A 150 13.42 6.01 -2.99
N LEU A 151 14.22 7.08 -2.78
CA LEU A 151 13.66 8.40 -2.55
C LEU A 151 13.17 9.02 -3.85
N SER A 152 11.97 9.55 -3.84
CA SER A 152 11.39 10.36 -4.91
C SER A 152 11.35 11.83 -4.52
N HIS A 153 11.04 12.71 -5.48
CA HIS A 153 10.91 14.16 -5.28
C HIS A 153 12.12 14.81 -4.60
N THR A 154 13.32 14.24 -4.82
CA THR A 154 14.57 14.73 -4.23
C THR A 154 15.08 16.01 -4.90
N LYS A 155 14.66 16.27 -6.14
CA LYS A 155 15.08 17.43 -6.92
C LYS A 155 14.71 18.73 -6.23
N GLY A 156 15.74 19.57 -5.98
CA GLY A 156 15.57 20.87 -5.33
C GLY A 156 15.39 20.83 -3.82
N LEU A 157 15.45 19.63 -3.18
CA LEU A 157 15.57 19.53 -1.74
C LEU A 157 16.94 20.01 -1.25
N SER A 158 16.97 20.65 -0.09
CA SER A 158 18.24 20.94 0.58
C SER A 158 18.83 19.67 1.20
N ASP A 159 20.17 19.64 1.32
CA ASP A 159 20.88 18.52 1.94
C ASP A 159 20.36 18.22 3.36
N ASP A 160 19.99 19.25 4.12
CA ASP A 160 19.45 19.10 5.48
C ASP A 160 18.10 18.35 5.48
N LYS A 161 17.19 18.67 4.54
CA LYS A 161 15.89 17.99 4.41
C LYS A 161 16.07 16.56 3.92
N LEU A 162 16.97 16.34 2.96
CA LEU A 162 17.28 15.00 2.48
C LEU A 162 17.85 14.15 3.61
N LYS A 163 18.76 14.71 4.42
CA LYS A 163 19.31 14.04 5.58
C LYS A 163 18.23 13.75 6.63
N GLU A 164 17.34 14.70 6.92
CA GLU A 164 16.22 14.48 7.86
C GLU A 164 15.36 13.30 7.41
N CYS A 165 15.06 13.20 6.11
CA CYS A 165 14.32 12.07 5.55
C CYS A 165 15.07 10.74 5.75
N VAL A 166 16.36 10.70 5.43
CA VAL A 166 17.21 9.50 5.62
C VAL A 166 17.29 9.11 7.10
N ASP A 167 17.43 10.09 8.00
CA ASP A 167 17.50 9.85 9.46
C ASP A 167 16.17 9.29 9.99
N ILE A 168 15.02 9.71 9.44
CA ILE A 168 13.71 9.13 9.76
C ILE A 168 13.67 7.67 9.30
N ILE A 169 14.01 7.40 8.05
CA ILE A 169 14.01 6.03 7.50
C ILE A 169 14.92 5.11 8.33
N ARG A 170 16.12 5.57 8.67
CA ARG A 170 17.11 4.78 9.42
C ARG A 170 16.72 4.44 10.84
N LYS A 171 15.78 5.18 11.45
CA LYS A 171 15.23 4.85 12.77
C LYS A 171 14.32 3.61 12.72
N HIS A 172 13.68 3.37 11.59
CA HIS A 172 12.74 2.28 11.40
C HIS A 172 13.33 1.13 10.57
N ASN A 173 14.35 1.42 9.76
CA ASN A 173 15.04 0.42 8.93
C ASN A 173 16.52 0.78 8.79
N ASP A 174 17.38 0.09 9.55
CA ASP A 174 18.83 0.33 9.59
C ASP A 174 19.61 -0.43 8.51
N HIS A 175 19.00 -1.44 7.88
CA HIS A 175 19.67 -2.36 6.96
C HIS A 175 19.32 -2.13 5.47
N ALA A 176 18.14 -1.56 5.14
CA ALA A 176 17.75 -1.35 3.75
C ALA A 176 18.76 -0.52 2.97
N SER A 177 18.97 -0.86 1.72
CA SER A 177 19.72 0.01 0.79
C SER A 177 18.90 1.26 0.49
N ILE A 178 19.47 2.47 0.60
CA ILE A 178 18.74 3.72 0.30
C ILE A 178 19.35 4.39 -0.93
N VAL A 179 18.52 4.67 -1.93
CA VAL A 179 18.85 5.52 -3.08
C VAL A 179 18.37 6.93 -2.80
N THR A 180 19.28 7.87 -2.63
CA THR A 180 19.01 9.28 -2.32
C THR A 180 19.17 10.21 -3.53
N THR A 181 19.86 9.75 -4.57
CA THR A 181 20.08 10.48 -5.82
C THR A 181 18.77 10.57 -6.58
N ASP A 182 18.51 11.72 -7.20
CA ASP A 182 17.37 11.89 -8.09
C ASP A 182 17.43 10.81 -9.20
N TRP A 183 16.36 10.08 -9.38
CA TRP A 183 16.34 8.98 -10.33
C TRP A 183 16.37 9.41 -11.80
N ASP A 184 16.18 10.71 -12.10
CA ASP A 184 16.45 11.24 -13.44
C ASP A 184 17.95 11.26 -13.75
N GLU A 185 18.81 11.24 -12.73
CA GLU A 185 20.28 11.18 -12.85
C GLU A 185 20.82 9.73 -12.86
N LEU A 186 19.94 8.75 -12.59
CA LEU A 186 20.27 7.33 -12.54
C LEU A 186 19.70 6.57 -13.74
N THR A 187 20.41 5.59 -14.21
CA THR A 187 19.85 4.59 -15.13
C THR A 187 18.97 3.60 -14.38
N GLY A 188 17.95 3.04 -15.04
CA GLY A 188 17.14 1.97 -14.45
C GLY A 188 17.97 0.78 -13.97
N SER A 189 19.05 0.44 -14.69
CA SER A 189 19.96 -0.65 -14.30
C SER A 189 20.70 -0.38 -12.99
N GLN A 190 21.12 0.87 -12.72
CA GLN A 190 21.75 1.23 -11.44
C GLN A 190 20.77 1.14 -10.27
N ILE A 191 19.52 1.53 -10.50
CA ILE A 191 18.47 1.40 -9.49
C ILE A 191 18.19 -0.08 -9.23
N LEU A 192 18.01 -0.89 -10.28
CA LEU A 192 17.74 -2.32 -10.17
C LEU A 192 18.86 -3.06 -9.43
N GLU A 193 20.13 -2.74 -9.72
CA GLU A 193 21.28 -3.33 -9.02
C GLU A 193 21.23 -3.06 -7.51
N THR A 194 20.76 -1.86 -7.10
CA THR A 194 20.60 -1.52 -5.68
C THR A 194 19.45 -2.31 -5.05
N MET A 195 18.36 -2.50 -5.78
CA MET A 195 17.19 -3.26 -5.32
C MET A 195 17.47 -4.76 -5.16
N GLU A 196 18.32 -5.33 -6.02
CA GLU A 196 18.64 -6.76 -6.03
C GLU A 196 19.80 -7.14 -5.08
N GLN A 197 20.15 -6.31 -4.10
CA GLN A 197 21.20 -6.63 -3.12
C GLN A 197 20.73 -7.74 -2.17
N LYS A 198 21.18 -8.97 -2.43
CA LYS A 198 20.75 -10.19 -1.71
C LYS A 198 20.94 -10.17 -0.19
N LYS A 199 21.87 -9.39 0.34
CA LYS A 199 22.13 -9.33 1.78
C LYS A 199 20.99 -8.66 2.55
N THR A 200 20.41 -7.61 1.99
CA THR A 200 19.30 -6.87 2.61
C THR A 200 18.00 -7.66 2.52
N LEU A 201 17.77 -8.33 1.40
CA LEU A 201 16.60 -9.21 1.22
C LEU A 201 16.60 -10.39 2.19
N SER A 202 17.75 -11.05 2.36
CA SER A 202 17.88 -12.18 3.30
C SER A 202 17.63 -11.75 4.75
N ALA A 203 18.17 -10.60 5.14
CA ALA A 203 17.96 -10.06 6.48
C ALA A 203 16.47 -9.80 6.78
N GLU A 204 15.75 -9.25 5.81
CA GLU A 204 14.31 -8.97 5.97
C GLU A 204 13.47 -10.25 6.02
N LEU A 205 13.77 -11.22 5.16
CA LEU A 205 13.06 -12.52 5.20
C LEU A 205 13.31 -13.28 6.50
N ASP A 206 14.51 -13.21 7.07
CA ASP A 206 14.83 -13.84 8.34
C ASP A 206 14.09 -13.15 9.49
N ARG A 207 14.00 -11.82 9.48
CA ARG A 207 13.25 -11.02 10.46
C ARG A 207 11.75 -11.35 10.45
N LEU A 208 11.12 -11.37 9.28
CA LEU A 208 9.69 -11.72 9.14
C LEU A 208 9.39 -13.14 9.64
N ARG A 209 10.34 -14.08 9.48
CA ARG A 209 10.20 -15.42 10.04
C ARG A 209 10.27 -15.42 11.58
N GLU A 210 11.16 -14.64 12.16
CA GLU A 210 11.27 -14.50 13.61
C GLU A 210 10.01 -13.90 14.21
N GLU A 211 9.46 -12.84 13.61
CA GLU A 211 8.20 -12.22 14.02
C GLU A 211 7.01 -13.19 13.95
N ALA A 212 6.90 -13.97 12.87
CA ALA A 212 5.86 -14.98 12.72
C ALA A 212 5.98 -16.09 13.81
N TYR A 213 7.20 -16.49 14.16
CA TYR A 213 7.45 -17.46 15.24
C TYR A 213 7.07 -16.92 16.63
N GLU A 214 7.33 -15.66 16.91
CA GLU A 214 6.97 -15.03 18.18
C GLU A 214 5.44 -14.97 18.33
N HIS A 215 4.70 -14.60 17.30
CA HIS A 215 3.24 -14.56 17.29
C HIS A 215 2.60 -15.96 17.49
N GLU A 216 3.12 -17.01 16.87
CA GLU A 216 2.62 -18.39 17.08
C GLU A 216 2.85 -18.85 18.54
N HIS A 217 3.96 -18.48 19.16
CA HIS A 217 4.27 -18.87 20.55
C HIS A 217 3.49 -18.08 21.59
N GLU A 218 3.10 -16.84 21.35
CA GLU A 218 2.23 -16.08 22.26
C GLU A 218 0.84 -16.71 22.36
N HIS A 219 0.29 -17.24 21.27
CA HIS A 219 -1.02 -17.92 21.27
C HIS A 219 -0.99 -19.31 21.91
N GLU A 220 0.14 -20.03 21.94
CA GLU A 220 0.23 -21.34 22.61
C GLU A 220 0.29 -21.24 24.15
N HIS A 221 0.73 -20.10 24.72
CA HIS A 221 0.83 -19.93 26.17
C HIS A 221 -0.48 -19.57 26.87
N GLU A 222 -1.54 -19.17 26.17
CA GLU A 222 -2.84 -18.84 26.78
C GLU A 222 -3.76 -20.06 26.99
N HIS A 223 -3.42 -21.26 26.48
CA HIS A 223 -4.29 -22.45 26.57
C HIS A 223 -3.92 -23.49 27.61
N HIS A 224 -2.91 -23.28 28.47
CA HIS A 224 -2.57 -24.22 29.53
C HIS A 224 -2.65 -23.59 30.89
N HIS A 225 -3.81 -23.63 31.55
CA HIS A 225 -4.02 -23.82 32.97
C HIS A 225 -5.51 -23.86 33.34
N HIS A 226 -6.14 -24.99 33.12
CA HIS A 226 -7.25 -25.49 33.94
C HIS A 226 -7.04 -26.97 34.22
N GLU A 227 -6.20 -27.27 35.21
CA GLU A 227 -6.23 -28.59 35.85
C GLU A 227 -7.45 -28.66 36.74
N HIS A 228 -8.37 -29.53 36.40
CA HIS A 228 -9.49 -29.94 37.23
C HIS A 228 -8.96 -30.76 38.41
N HIS A 229 -8.93 -30.21 39.60
CA HIS A 229 -8.88 -30.97 40.81
C HIS A 229 -10.29 -31.50 41.11
N HIS A 230 -10.47 -32.81 40.91
CA HIS A 230 -11.57 -33.56 41.52
C HIS A 230 -11.33 -33.65 43.01
N HIS A 231 -12.23 -33.10 43.79
CA HIS A 231 -12.46 -33.50 45.17
C HIS A 231 -13.87 -34.09 45.26
N GLU A 232 -13.90 -35.35 45.69
CA GLU A 232 -15.10 -36.10 46.04
C GLU A 232 -15.62 -35.64 47.40
N HIS A 233 -16.96 -35.66 47.52
CA HIS A 233 -17.82 -35.83 48.71
C HIS A 233 -17.78 -34.75 49.81
N ASP A 234 -18.93 -34.17 50.18
CA ASP A 234 -20.02 -34.78 50.94
C ASP A 234 -21.24 -33.79 50.96
N GLU A 235 -22.39 -34.41 51.12
CA GLU A 235 -23.70 -33.78 51.25
C GLU A 235 -23.77 -32.88 52.51
N HIS A 236 -24.33 -31.66 52.39
CA HIS A 236 -25.22 -31.10 53.43
C HIS A 236 -26.04 -29.89 52.88
N GLU A 237 -27.24 -29.88 53.44
CA GLU A 237 -28.44 -29.12 53.11
C GLU A 237 -28.31 -27.59 53.19
N HIS A 238 -29.13 -26.93 52.37
CA HIS A 238 -29.86 -25.66 52.50
C HIS A 238 -29.30 -24.54 53.37
N HIS A 239 -29.15 -23.38 52.74
CA HIS A 239 -29.79 -22.11 53.15
C HIS A 239 -29.68 -21.07 52.06
N HIS A 240 -30.85 -20.48 51.74
CA HIS A 240 -31.03 -19.28 50.92
C HIS A 240 -30.37 -18.08 51.65
N HIS A 241 -29.56 -17.31 50.94
CA HIS A 241 -29.40 -15.88 51.16
C HIS A 241 -29.14 -15.20 49.81
N ASP A 242 -30.10 -14.29 49.47
CA ASP A 242 -29.93 -13.21 48.54
C ASP A 242 -28.82 -12.29 49.05
N HIS A 243 -27.88 -11.92 48.20
CA HIS A 243 -27.12 -10.65 48.28
C HIS A 243 -26.47 -10.31 46.98
N ASP A 244 -27.00 -9.24 46.39
CA ASP A 244 -26.37 -8.06 45.77
C ASP A 244 -25.13 -8.22 44.88
N GLU A 245 -25.36 -7.64 43.73
CA GLU A 245 -24.48 -7.23 42.67
C GLU A 245 -23.16 -6.58 43.20
N HIS A 246 -22.03 -7.10 42.83
CA HIS A 246 -20.79 -6.35 42.70
C HIS A 246 -20.15 -6.65 41.34
N GLU A 247 -20.38 -5.72 40.39
CA GLU A 247 -19.58 -5.52 39.21
C GLU A 247 -18.14 -5.18 39.66
N HIS A 248 -17.21 -6.05 39.36
CA HIS A 248 -15.80 -5.70 39.17
C HIS A 248 -15.34 -6.21 37.83
N GLY A 249 -15.65 -5.41 36.80
CA GLY A 249 -15.03 -5.49 35.49
C GLY A 249 -13.61 -4.90 35.59
N HIS A 250 -12.63 -5.73 35.58
CA HIS A 250 -11.27 -5.37 35.17
C HIS A 250 -11.00 -6.12 33.87
N HIS A 251 -11.53 -5.56 32.78
CA HIS A 251 -11.02 -5.87 31.45
C HIS A 251 -9.76 -5.04 31.25
N HIS A 252 -8.61 -5.64 31.34
CA HIS A 252 -7.41 -5.16 30.68
C HIS A 252 -7.45 -5.76 29.27
N GLU A 253 -8.16 -5.10 28.37
CA GLU A 253 -8.02 -5.31 26.96
C GLU A 253 -6.71 -4.65 26.51
N HIS A 254 -5.66 -5.45 26.34
CA HIS A 254 -4.55 -5.09 25.50
C HIS A 254 -4.94 -5.51 24.07
N GLU A 255 -5.84 -4.75 23.45
CA GLU A 255 -6.04 -4.80 22.01
C GLU A 255 -4.79 -4.20 21.34
N HIS A 256 -3.88 -5.04 20.91
CA HIS A 256 -3.03 -4.73 19.79
C HIS A 256 -3.89 -4.92 18.53
N GLY A 257 -4.79 -3.97 18.29
CA GLY A 257 -5.64 -3.96 17.10
C GLY A 257 -4.77 -3.71 15.87
N HIS A 258 -4.57 -4.73 15.06
CA HIS A 258 -4.10 -4.54 13.68
C HIS A 258 -5.24 -3.90 12.89
N HIS A 259 -5.17 -2.59 12.67
CA HIS A 259 -6.14 -1.90 11.81
C HIS A 259 -5.92 -2.32 10.37
N HIS A 260 -7.01 -2.70 9.69
CA HIS A 260 -7.01 -2.86 8.25
C HIS A 260 -7.05 -1.50 7.57
N ALA A 261 -6.45 -1.38 6.39
CA ALA A 261 -6.41 -0.11 5.66
C ALA A 261 -7.81 0.48 5.45
N ASP A 262 -8.81 -0.38 5.19
CA ASP A 262 -10.22 0.01 4.98
C ASP A 262 -10.91 0.59 6.23
N GLU A 263 -10.33 0.41 7.43
CA GLU A 263 -10.84 0.99 8.68
C GLU A 263 -10.37 2.43 8.88
N VAL A 264 -9.23 2.80 8.26
CA VAL A 264 -8.61 4.12 8.42
C VAL A 264 -8.81 5.00 7.20
N PHE A 265 -8.70 4.40 6.01
CA PHE A 265 -8.80 5.10 4.74
C PHE A 265 -10.16 4.85 4.10
N SER A 266 -10.70 5.89 3.48
CA SER A 266 -11.90 5.81 2.65
C SER A 266 -11.60 6.35 1.27
N ASP A 267 -12.40 5.94 0.29
CA ASP A 267 -12.29 6.42 -1.07
C ASP A 267 -13.66 6.79 -1.66
N ILE A 268 -13.62 7.63 -2.68
CA ILE A 268 -14.74 7.94 -3.56
C ILE A 268 -14.28 7.59 -4.97
N GLY A 269 -14.81 6.52 -5.54
CA GLY A 269 -14.60 6.13 -6.93
C GLY A 269 -15.88 6.33 -7.73
N GLU A 270 -15.85 7.18 -8.77
CA GLU A 270 -17.05 7.48 -9.57
C GLU A 270 -16.74 7.54 -11.07
N GLU A 271 -17.60 6.91 -11.85
CA GLU A 271 -17.69 7.15 -13.29
C GLU A 271 -18.59 8.35 -13.57
N THR A 272 -18.20 9.20 -14.49
CA THR A 272 -18.98 10.39 -14.83
C THR A 272 -19.01 10.69 -16.32
N ALA A 273 -20.19 11.08 -16.81
CA ALA A 273 -20.35 11.62 -18.15
C ALA A 273 -20.32 13.16 -18.17
N ASN A 274 -20.05 13.80 -17.04
CA ASN A 274 -19.96 15.25 -16.94
C ASN A 274 -18.72 15.76 -17.70
N LYS A 275 -18.86 16.98 -18.24
CA LYS A 275 -17.76 17.67 -18.92
C LYS A 275 -17.28 18.82 -18.08
N TYR A 276 -15.96 18.97 -18.04
CA TYR A 276 -15.32 19.94 -17.17
C TYR A 276 -14.46 20.93 -17.96
N THR A 277 -14.28 22.12 -17.41
CA THR A 277 -13.19 22.99 -17.82
C THR A 277 -11.94 22.69 -16.99
N VAL A 278 -10.76 23.00 -17.50
CA VAL A 278 -9.50 22.90 -16.75
C VAL A 278 -9.60 23.70 -15.44
N GLU A 279 -10.14 24.92 -15.50
CA GLU A 279 -10.34 25.78 -14.35
C GLU A 279 -11.24 25.16 -13.26
N GLN A 280 -12.30 24.42 -13.66
CA GLN A 280 -13.16 23.72 -12.71
C GLN A 280 -12.39 22.64 -11.96
N ILE A 281 -11.57 21.85 -12.65
CA ILE A 281 -10.74 20.82 -12.04
C ILE A 281 -9.68 21.45 -11.14
N GLU A 282 -8.96 22.46 -11.59
CA GLU A 282 -7.97 23.18 -10.79
C GLU A 282 -8.57 23.73 -9.48
N ASN A 283 -9.76 24.34 -9.56
CA ASN A 283 -10.48 24.86 -8.40
C ASN A 283 -10.93 23.71 -7.45
N ALA A 284 -11.38 22.59 -7.98
CA ALA A 284 -11.74 21.43 -7.17
C ALA A 284 -10.51 20.88 -6.43
N LEU A 285 -9.40 20.67 -7.12
CA LEU A 285 -8.14 20.19 -6.50
C LEU A 285 -7.60 21.17 -5.45
N GLN A 286 -7.73 22.48 -5.68
CA GLN A 286 -7.34 23.47 -4.69
C GLN A 286 -8.24 23.43 -3.46
N ALA A 287 -9.55 23.19 -3.63
CA ALA A 287 -10.49 23.09 -2.53
C ALA A 287 -10.27 21.83 -1.67
N LEU A 288 -9.73 20.74 -2.24
CA LEU A 288 -9.38 19.53 -1.49
C LEU A 288 -8.32 19.75 -0.40
N GLN A 289 -7.58 20.86 -0.44
CA GLN A 289 -6.60 21.23 0.60
C GLN A 289 -7.25 21.68 1.91
N ASP A 290 -8.55 21.98 1.90
CA ASP A 290 -9.27 22.44 3.09
C ASP A 290 -9.76 21.21 3.90
N GLU A 291 -8.91 20.71 4.80
CA GLU A 291 -9.18 19.53 5.62
C GLU A 291 -10.45 19.67 6.47
N GLU A 292 -10.79 20.89 6.92
CA GLU A 292 -12.03 21.11 7.71
C GLU A 292 -13.28 20.81 6.89
N LYS A 293 -13.24 21.08 5.58
CA LYS A 293 -14.37 20.89 4.67
C LYS A 293 -14.40 19.55 3.98
N CYS A 294 -13.24 19.04 3.60
CA CYS A 294 -13.12 17.84 2.75
C CYS A 294 -12.70 16.57 3.51
N GLY A 295 -12.18 16.70 4.73
CA GLY A 295 -11.39 15.65 5.38
C GLY A 295 -9.95 15.69 4.89
N GLN A 296 -9.11 14.82 5.42
CA GLN A 296 -7.71 14.75 5.01
C GLN A 296 -7.56 13.99 3.70
N ILE A 297 -7.52 14.71 2.59
CA ILE A 297 -7.37 14.10 1.26
C ILE A 297 -5.89 13.81 1.01
N LEU A 298 -5.59 12.55 0.73
CA LEU A 298 -4.25 12.05 0.49
C LEU A 298 -3.92 11.96 -0.99
N ARG A 299 -4.92 11.65 -1.80
CA ARG A 299 -4.79 11.55 -3.24
C ARG A 299 -6.12 11.83 -3.92
N ALA A 300 -6.07 12.49 -5.07
CA ALA A 300 -7.15 12.46 -6.02
C ALA A 300 -6.58 12.25 -7.43
N LYS A 301 -7.21 11.40 -8.20
CA LYS A 301 -6.89 11.15 -9.61
C LYS A 301 -8.15 11.20 -10.44
N GLY A 302 -8.02 11.58 -11.69
CA GLY A 302 -9.13 11.46 -12.62
C GLY A 302 -8.74 11.71 -14.05
N ILE A 303 -9.61 11.17 -14.91
CA ILE A 303 -9.59 11.38 -16.35
C ILE A 303 -11.02 11.76 -16.72
N VAL A 304 -11.25 12.97 -17.20
CA VAL A 304 -12.60 13.48 -17.49
C VAL A 304 -12.65 14.17 -18.86
N GLU A 305 -13.82 14.17 -19.51
CA GLU A 305 -13.99 14.86 -20.79
C GLU A 305 -14.04 16.38 -20.57
N GLY A 306 -13.24 17.11 -21.33
CA GLY A 306 -13.27 18.57 -21.33
C GLY A 306 -14.45 19.12 -22.13
N THR A 307 -14.97 20.30 -21.74
CA THR A 307 -16.03 21.01 -22.49
C THR A 307 -15.61 21.40 -23.92
N ASP A 308 -14.32 21.40 -24.21
CA ASP A 308 -13.71 21.64 -25.51
C ASP A 308 -13.48 20.34 -26.31
N GLY A 309 -13.92 19.18 -25.78
CA GLY A 309 -13.77 17.88 -26.41
C GLY A 309 -12.38 17.25 -26.25
N GLN A 310 -11.46 17.90 -25.53
CA GLN A 310 -10.18 17.31 -25.16
C GLN A 310 -10.24 16.75 -23.76
N TRP A 311 -9.64 15.61 -23.52
CA TRP A 311 -9.63 14.98 -22.22
C TRP A 311 -8.66 15.65 -21.26
N ILE A 312 -9.07 15.73 -19.98
CA ILE A 312 -8.34 16.32 -18.87
C ILE A 312 -7.95 15.18 -17.92
N HIS A 313 -6.67 15.04 -17.72
CA HIS A 313 -6.10 14.14 -16.72
C HIS A 313 -5.63 14.98 -15.56
N PHE A 314 -5.93 14.53 -14.33
CA PHE A 314 -5.45 15.22 -13.14
C PHE A 314 -4.94 14.23 -12.10
N ASP A 315 -3.97 14.68 -11.33
CA ASP A 315 -3.43 14.00 -10.17
C ASP A 315 -3.23 15.03 -9.05
N TYR A 316 -3.53 14.65 -7.84
CA TYR A 316 -3.39 15.46 -6.64
C TYR A 316 -2.75 14.65 -5.53
N ILE A 317 -1.70 15.18 -4.96
CA ILE A 317 -1.18 14.86 -3.64
C ILE A 317 -1.15 16.15 -2.82
N PRO A 318 -1.12 16.11 -1.46
CA PRO A 318 -1.14 17.30 -0.64
C PRO A 318 -0.09 18.34 -1.06
N GLY A 319 -0.59 19.51 -1.53
CA GLY A 319 0.25 20.62 -1.96
C GLY A 319 0.78 20.57 -3.40
N GLU A 320 0.55 19.53 -4.15
CA GLU A 320 1.03 19.37 -5.54
C GLU A 320 -0.10 18.92 -6.49
N PRO A 321 -1.08 19.78 -6.83
CA PRO A 321 -2.06 19.48 -7.85
C PRO A 321 -1.44 19.54 -9.24
N GLU A 322 -1.72 18.55 -10.07
CA GLU A 322 -1.33 18.51 -11.49
C GLU A 322 -2.56 18.34 -12.38
N VAL A 323 -2.69 19.17 -13.41
CA VAL A 323 -3.73 19.05 -14.43
C VAL A 323 -3.06 19.11 -15.80
N ARG A 324 -3.35 18.14 -16.66
CA ARG A 324 -2.78 18.04 -18.00
C ARG A 324 -3.80 17.56 -19.02
N ARG A 325 -3.52 17.75 -20.28
CA ARG A 325 -4.27 17.12 -21.37
C ARG A 325 -3.70 15.74 -21.62
N GLY A 326 -4.58 14.79 -21.97
CA GLY A 326 -4.20 13.41 -22.22
C GLY A 326 -5.12 12.72 -23.23
N ASP A 327 -4.92 11.44 -23.38
CA ASP A 327 -5.66 10.60 -24.29
C ASP A 327 -7.13 10.44 -23.86
N ALA A 328 -7.98 10.12 -24.83
CA ALA A 328 -9.40 9.90 -24.59
C ALA A 328 -9.63 8.54 -23.92
N GLU A 329 -10.55 8.51 -22.95
CA GLU A 329 -11.07 7.28 -22.34
C GLU A 329 -12.53 7.02 -22.74
N THR A 330 -13.03 5.84 -22.38
CA THR A 330 -14.40 5.44 -22.71
C THR A 330 -15.45 6.16 -21.87
N THR A 331 -15.09 6.50 -20.62
CA THR A 331 -15.92 7.26 -19.67
C THR A 331 -15.03 8.11 -18.77
N GLY A 332 -15.56 9.18 -18.20
CA GLY A 332 -14.86 9.94 -17.19
C GLY A 332 -14.79 9.16 -15.88
N MET A 333 -13.66 9.24 -15.18
CA MET A 333 -13.41 8.57 -13.91
C MET A 333 -12.76 9.54 -12.94
N ILE A 334 -13.21 9.51 -11.69
CA ILE A 334 -12.67 10.31 -10.59
C ILE A 334 -12.50 9.40 -9.38
N CYS A 335 -11.32 9.41 -8.78
CA CYS A 335 -11.01 8.69 -7.55
C CYS A 335 -10.38 9.65 -6.55
N VAL A 336 -10.90 9.67 -5.32
CA VAL A 336 -10.39 10.48 -4.19
C VAL A 336 -10.19 9.57 -3.00
N ILE A 337 -8.99 9.58 -2.40
CA ILE A 337 -8.62 8.74 -1.26
C ILE A 337 -8.20 9.66 -0.11
N GLY A 338 -8.67 9.34 1.11
CA GLY A 338 -8.35 10.14 2.29
C GLY A 338 -8.81 9.52 3.59
N VAL A 339 -8.71 10.31 4.65
CA VAL A 339 -9.20 9.99 6.00
C VAL A 339 -10.31 10.95 6.36
N ASP A 340 -11.38 10.45 6.96
CA ASP A 340 -12.57 11.24 7.35
C ASP A 340 -13.15 12.08 6.20
N ILE A 341 -13.16 11.53 4.98
CA ILE A 341 -13.65 12.24 3.78
C ILE A 341 -15.09 12.73 4.01
N LYS A 342 -15.33 14.00 3.75
CA LYS A 342 -16.68 14.59 3.73
C LYS A 342 -17.29 14.38 2.35
N GLU A 343 -17.81 13.18 2.11
CA GLU A 343 -18.26 12.71 0.79
C GLU A 343 -19.14 13.71 0.04
N ASP A 344 -20.20 14.22 0.67
CA ASP A 344 -21.12 15.17 0.03
C ASP A 344 -20.39 16.45 -0.46
N THR A 345 -19.40 16.90 0.30
CA THR A 345 -18.60 18.08 -0.06
C THR A 345 -17.69 17.76 -1.23
N VAL A 346 -16.96 16.64 -1.16
CA VAL A 346 -16.04 16.23 -2.22
C VAL A 346 -16.77 15.92 -3.51
N ARG A 347 -17.89 15.18 -3.45
CA ARG A 347 -18.76 14.94 -4.60
C ARG A 347 -19.24 16.26 -5.23
N GLY A 348 -19.66 17.22 -4.39
CA GLY A 348 -20.08 18.53 -4.85
C GLY A 348 -18.98 19.33 -5.58
N LEU A 349 -17.70 19.20 -5.19
CA LEU A 349 -16.58 19.86 -5.89
C LEU A 349 -16.44 19.37 -7.33
N PHE A 350 -16.72 18.10 -7.57
CA PHE A 350 -16.65 17.47 -8.88
C PHE A 350 -18.02 17.35 -9.58
N ASN A 351 -19.09 17.92 -9.03
CA ASN A 351 -20.46 17.82 -9.54
C ASN A 351 -20.91 16.35 -9.77
N LEU A 352 -20.53 15.45 -8.86
CA LEU A 352 -20.87 14.02 -8.88
C LEU A 352 -22.22 13.78 -8.19
#